data_4fb440362ccca61b9aa5e8fec58a2f01
#
_entry.id   4fb440362ccca61b9aa5e8fec58a2f01
#
_cell.length_a   1.000
_cell.length_b   1.000
_cell.length_c   1.000
_cell.angle_alpha   90.00
_cell.angle_beta   90.00
_cell.angle_gamma   90.00
#
_symmetry.space_group_name_H-M   'P 1'
#
loop_
_entity.id
_entity.type
_entity.pdbx_description
1 polymer ?
#
loop_
_entity_poly.entity_id
_entity_poly.type
_entity_poly.pdbx_seq_one_letter_code
_entity_poly.pdbx_strand_id
1 'polypeptide(L)'
;MSLPLGFRVSLADDAAVLGDAAVLVGGSPLTALRLAPAAQGRLDGGRLVVTDRVSAHLADRLLASNLARPDLADVAQPAASELSVVVPVRDRAAQLDRCLAALEGLTCIVVDDASRDPAAVADVAARHGARLVPLAANVGPAGARNAGLARVDTPYVAFVDSDVQVTPVALLRLARHLADPSVALVGPRVVGRWVGPSPRWYERYEARASSLTLGRRASAVRPGAAVAWLPSACLVGRTAALGPGFDATMRVGEDVDLVWRLADAGHRVRYDPEVTADHDTRPSVRAWLGRKAFYGAGSAGLAARHGNYVAPAVLSPVYALAAAALLTRRRRALPLAAAALVGGHRTVARALPAAPGAGPLAVRLAARGLGWAVRQESALLLRHWWPAAALAAGVSRTARRAVLTALAIDLAVTLHETDPLPGRDLPAHLAARRLDDLAYGLGLWRGALRRRTLAPLRPRRSTARVKPRMNRTMI
;
A
#
# COMPACT_ATOMS: atom_id res chain seq x y z
N MET A 1 7.38 -21.48 9.12
CA MET A 1 6.54 -22.30 8.21
C MET A 1 7.23 -22.32 6.85
N SER A 2 7.34 -23.47 6.21
CA SER A 2 8.01 -23.63 4.90
C SER A 2 6.97 -23.58 3.78
N LEU A 3 7.34 -23.03 2.63
CA LEU A 3 6.52 -23.08 1.42
C LEU A 3 6.31 -24.54 1.01
N PRO A 4 5.11 -24.90 0.50
CA PRO A 4 4.83 -26.28 0.09
C PRO A 4 5.65 -26.69 -1.14
N LEU A 5 5.91 -28.00 -1.26
CA LEU A 5 6.53 -28.56 -2.47
C LEU A 5 5.65 -28.27 -3.69
N GLY A 6 6.27 -27.99 -4.82
CA GLY A 6 5.59 -27.58 -6.04
C GLY A 6 5.22 -26.09 -6.09
N PHE A 7 5.34 -25.34 -5.01
CA PHE A 7 5.05 -23.90 -5.03
C PHE A 7 6.01 -23.16 -5.97
N ARG A 8 5.45 -22.30 -6.81
CA ARG A 8 6.20 -21.58 -7.85
C ARG A 8 6.33 -20.12 -7.53
N VAL A 9 7.49 -19.54 -7.85
CA VAL A 9 7.73 -18.10 -7.78
C VAL A 9 8.43 -17.63 -9.04
N SER A 10 8.12 -16.40 -9.46
CA SER A 10 8.77 -15.74 -10.61
C SER A 10 9.45 -14.47 -10.13
N LEU A 11 10.65 -14.18 -10.63
CA LEU A 11 11.32 -12.91 -10.36
C LEU A 11 10.42 -11.73 -10.75
N ALA A 12 10.50 -10.67 -9.98
CA ALA A 12 9.82 -9.42 -10.32
C ALA A 12 10.43 -8.79 -11.57
N ASP A 13 9.61 -8.17 -12.40
CA ASP A 13 10.03 -7.61 -13.70
C ASP A 13 11.13 -6.53 -13.58
N ASP A 14 11.26 -5.89 -12.41
CA ASP A 14 12.28 -4.91 -12.10
C ASP A 14 13.47 -5.47 -11.31
N ALA A 15 13.54 -6.78 -11.09
CA ALA A 15 14.69 -7.44 -10.50
C ALA A 15 15.81 -7.57 -11.53
N ALA A 16 16.96 -6.96 -11.27
CA ALA A 16 18.15 -7.11 -12.09
C ALA A 16 18.93 -8.37 -11.64
N VAL A 17 19.31 -9.19 -12.62
CA VAL A 17 20.13 -10.40 -12.46
C VAL A 17 21.55 -10.06 -12.91
N LEU A 18 22.54 -10.31 -12.06
CA LEU A 18 23.94 -10.05 -12.34
C LEU A 18 24.77 -11.33 -12.16
N GLY A 19 25.73 -11.57 -13.06
CA GLY A 19 26.71 -12.64 -12.98
C GLY A 19 26.10 -14.03 -12.85
N ASP A 20 25.47 -14.56 -13.90
CA ASP A 20 24.85 -15.89 -13.96
C ASP A 20 23.94 -16.20 -12.74
N ALA A 21 23.09 -15.25 -12.41
CA ALA A 21 22.24 -15.25 -11.24
C ALA A 21 22.96 -15.23 -9.87
N ALA A 22 24.25 -14.89 -9.83
CA ALA A 22 25.00 -14.81 -8.57
C ALA A 22 24.50 -13.70 -7.65
N VAL A 23 23.94 -12.61 -8.20
CA VAL A 23 23.34 -11.50 -7.44
C VAL A 23 22.07 -11.02 -8.09
N LEU A 24 21.02 -10.91 -7.27
CA LEU A 24 19.74 -10.32 -7.62
C LEU A 24 19.62 -8.95 -6.95
N VAL A 25 19.24 -7.93 -7.72
CA VAL A 25 19.10 -6.54 -7.23
C VAL A 25 17.72 -6.01 -7.59
N GLY A 26 16.98 -5.56 -6.60
CA GLY A 26 15.62 -5.06 -6.81
C GLY A 26 14.82 -5.06 -5.52
N GLY A 27 13.52 -5.24 -5.65
CA GLY A 27 12.62 -5.36 -4.52
C GLY A 27 12.31 -4.04 -3.81
N SER A 28 11.53 -4.16 -2.74
CA SER A 28 11.10 -3.00 -1.94
C SER A 28 11.05 -3.38 -0.45
N PRO A 29 11.89 -2.73 0.39
CA PRO A 29 12.96 -1.80 0.05
C PRO A 29 14.02 -2.42 -0.88
N LEU A 30 14.76 -1.57 -1.62
CA LEU A 30 15.83 -2.04 -2.51
C LEU A 30 16.81 -2.96 -1.78
N THR A 31 17.02 -4.15 -2.32
CA THR A 31 17.82 -5.22 -1.74
C THR A 31 18.77 -5.78 -2.81
N ALA A 32 20.00 -6.11 -2.41
CA ALA A 32 20.91 -6.92 -3.19
C ALA A 32 21.05 -8.28 -2.47
N LEU A 33 20.67 -9.36 -3.13
CA LEU A 33 20.72 -10.72 -2.61
C LEU A 33 21.78 -11.50 -3.39
N ARG A 34 22.86 -11.92 -2.70
CA ARG A 34 23.86 -12.83 -3.26
C ARG A 34 23.37 -14.27 -3.07
N LEU A 35 23.38 -15.04 -4.15
CA LEU A 35 23.01 -16.44 -4.15
C LEU A 35 24.26 -17.33 -4.03
N ALA A 36 24.17 -18.37 -3.19
CA ALA A 36 25.17 -19.43 -3.18
C ALA A 36 25.09 -20.28 -4.47
N PRO A 37 26.16 -20.96 -4.88
CA PRO A 37 26.13 -21.77 -6.11
C PRO A 37 24.99 -22.77 -6.18
N ALA A 38 24.66 -23.46 -5.08
CA ALA A 38 23.53 -24.36 -5.01
C ALA A 38 22.14 -23.69 -5.23
N ALA A 39 22.03 -22.40 -4.94
CA ALA A 39 20.82 -21.61 -5.14
C ALA A 39 20.73 -21.02 -6.56
N GLN A 40 21.89 -20.71 -7.19
CA GLN A 40 21.95 -20.16 -8.55
C GLN A 40 21.33 -21.14 -9.57
N GLY A 41 21.65 -22.42 -9.48
CA GLY A 41 21.12 -23.46 -10.38
C GLY A 41 19.64 -23.80 -10.18
N ARG A 42 18.96 -23.17 -9.19
CA ARG A 42 17.52 -23.35 -8.95
C ARG A 42 16.64 -22.33 -9.68
N LEU A 43 17.25 -21.28 -10.21
CA LEU A 43 16.55 -20.26 -11.00
C LEU A 43 16.67 -20.59 -12.48
N ASP A 44 15.57 -21.00 -13.10
CA ASP A 44 15.46 -21.25 -14.53
C ASP A 44 14.61 -20.15 -15.18
N GLY A 45 15.22 -19.36 -16.08
CA GLY A 45 14.52 -18.28 -16.77
C GLY A 45 13.82 -17.27 -15.80
N GLY A 46 14.38 -17.08 -14.59
CA GLY A 46 13.77 -16.21 -13.57
C GLY A 46 12.62 -16.87 -12.80
N ARG A 47 12.40 -18.16 -12.98
CA ARG A 47 11.40 -18.97 -12.25
C ARG A 47 12.10 -19.92 -11.26
N LEU A 48 11.42 -20.18 -10.16
CA LEU A 48 11.86 -21.13 -9.15
C LEU A 48 10.68 -22.00 -8.72
N VAL A 49 10.87 -23.31 -8.70
CA VAL A 49 9.93 -24.27 -8.14
C VAL A 49 10.49 -24.80 -6.82
N VAL A 50 9.66 -24.87 -5.80
CA VAL A 50 10.03 -25.43 -4.50
C VAL A 50 10.05 -26.96 -4.61
N THR A 51 11.25 -27.55 -4.58
CA THR A 51 11.46 -29.00 -4.67
C THR A 51 12.11 -29.57 -3.42
N ASP A 52 12.74 -28.72 -2.61
CA ASP A 52 13.48 -29.09 -1.40
C ASP A 52 13.60 -27.91 -0.43
N ARG A 53 14.31 -28.10 0.69
CA ARG A 53 14.52 -27.07 1.70
C ARG A 53 15.30 -25.86 1.17
N VAL A 54 16.24 -26.04 0.26
CA VAL A 54 17.06 -24.96 -0.31
C VAL A 54 16.19 -24.06 -1.19
N SER A 55 15.45 -24.65 -2.11
CA SER A 55 14.52 -23.92 -2.98
C SER A 55 13.40 -23.27 -2.19
N ALA A 56 12.86 -23.90 -1.14
CA ALA A 56 11.88 -23.31 -0.24
C ALA A 56 12.42 -22.07 0.47
N HIS A 57 13.65 -22.15 1.02
CA HIS A 57 14.30 -21.02 1.68
C HIS A 57 14.62 -19.88 0.71
N LEU A 58 15.08 -20.21 -0.49
CA LEU A 58 15.34 -19.22 -1.53
C LEU A 58 14.04 -18.50 -1.94
N ALA A 59 12.97 -19.26 -2.26
CA ALA A 59 11.67 -18.71 -2.58
C ALA A 59 11.15 -17.79 -1.47
N ASP A 60 11.26 -18.23 -0.22
CA ASP A 60 10.88 -17.47 0.97
C ASP A 60 11.59 -16.11 1.02
N ARG A 61 12.91 -16.07 0.84
CA ARG A 61 13.70 -14.83 0.83
C ARG A 61 13.38 -13.93 -0.35
N LEU A 62 13.18 -14.50 -1.53
CA LEU A 62 12.81 -13.74 -2.73
C LEU A 62 11.44 -13.06 -2.56
N LEU A 63 10.46 -13.79 -2.06
CA LEU A 63 9.13 -13.29 -1.77
C LEU A 63 9.14 -12.22 -0.66
N ALA A 64 9.90 -12.43 0.41
CA ALA A 64 10.01 -11.50 1.53
C ALA A 64 10.70 -10.18 1.13
N SER A 65 11.61 -10.19 0.16
CA SER A 65 12.32 -9.00 -0.33
C SER A 65 11.63 -8.29 -1.49
N ASN A 66 10.49 -8.79 -1.98
CA ASN A 66 9.85 -8.33 -3.22
C ASN A 66 10.75 -8.47 -4.48
N LEU A 67 11.72 -9.39 -4.45
CA LEU A 67 12.51 -9.78 -5.62
C LEU A 67 11.76 -10.78 -6.51
N ALA A 68 10.74 -11.44 -5.95
CA ALA A 68 9.87 -12.36 -6.69
C ALA A 68 8.40 -12.17 -6.26
N ARG A 69 7.52 -12.66 -7.10
CA ARG A 69 6.08 -12.80 -6.86
C ARG A 69 5.70 -14.28 -6.86
N PRO A 70 4.65 -14.70 -6.11
CA PRO A 70 4.14 -16.05 -6.23
C PRO A 70 3.51 -16.24 -7.62
N ASP A 71 3.75 -17.38 -8.22
CA ASP A 71 3.02 -17.84 -9.41
C ASP A 71 1.88 -18.74 -8.90
N LEU A 72 0.67 -18.25 -9.01
CA LEU A 72 -0.52 -18.90 -8.48
C LEU A 72 -1.37 -19.58 -9.55
N ALA A 73 -0.86 -19.67 -10.79
CA ALA A 73 -1.63 -20.24 -11.90
C ALA A 73 -2.10 -21.69 -11.60
N ASP A 74 -1.20 -22.49 -11.05
CA ASP A 74 -1.47 -23.89 -10.72
C ASP A 74 -1.88 -24.13 -9.25
N VAL A 75 -2.03 -23.07 -8.47
CA VAL A 75 -2.51 -23.21 -7.07
C VAL A 75 -4.02 -23.41 -7.08
N ALA A 76 -4.47 -24.50 -6.46
CA ALA A 76 -5.88 -24.81 -6.34
C ALA A 76 -6.62 -23.65 -5.65
N GLN A 77 -7.80 -23.35 -6.17
CA GLN A 77 -8.69 -22.36 -5.57
C GLN A 77 -9.40 -23.01 -4.39
N PRO A 78 -9.49 -22.35 -3.22
CA PRO A 78 -10.33 -22.84 -2.12
C PRO A 78 -11.78 -22.96 -2.53
N ALA A 79 -12.52 -23.88 -1.91
CA ALA A 79 -13.96 -23.97 -2.12
C ALA A 79 -14.67 -22.73 -1.55
N ALA A 80 -15.77 -22.34 -2.14
CA ALA A 80 -16.59 -21.22 -1.65
C ALA A 80 -17.04 -21.42 -0.20
N SER A 81 -17.27 -22.67 0.21
CA SER A 81 -17.63 -23.05 1.59
C SER A 81 -16.50 -22.86 2.61
N GLU A 82 -15.25 -22.68 2.17
CA GLU A 82 -14.10 -22.42 3.04
C GLU A 82 -13.88 -20.92 3.33
N LEU A 83 -14.69 -20.04 2.73
CA LEU A 83 -14.58 -18.58 2.85
C LEU A 83 -15.87 -17.97 3.35
N SER A 84 -15.82 -17.32 4.51
CA SER A 84 -16.91 -16.46 5.00
C SER A 84 -16.60 -14.99 4.74
N VAL A 85 -17.63 -14.20 4.40
CA VAL A 85 -17.49 -12.76 4.15
C VAL A 85 -18.14 -11.98 5.29
N VAL A 86 -17.38 -11.10 5.93
CA VAL A 86 -17.86 -10.18 6.96
C VAL A 86 -18.09 -8.81 6.34
N VAL A 87 -19.33 -8.32 6.38
CA VAL A 87 -19.75 -7.04 5.82
C VAL A 87 -20.24 -6.12 6.95
N PRO A 88 -19.42 -5.20 7.45
CA PRO A 88 -19.85 -4.19 8.40
C PRO A 88 -20.71 -3.14 7.69
N VAL A 89 -21.83 -2.76 8.29
CA VAL A 89 -22.74 -1.76 7.73
C VAL A 89 -23.26 -0.81 8.80
N ARG A 90 -23.49 0.43 8.41
CA ARG A 90 -24.21 1.42 9.19
C ARG A 90 -24.90 2.42 8.27
N ASP A 91 -26.24 2.55 8.40
CA ASP A 91 -27.05 3.54 7.64
C ASP A 91 -26.91 3.45 6.11
N ARG A 92 -26.66 2.25 5.51
CA ARG A 92 -26.31 2.08 4.09
C ARG A 92 -27.01 0.88 3.44
N ALA A 93 -28.32 0.70 3.68
CA ALA A 93 -29.05 -0.45 3.16
C ALA A 93 -28.96 -0.62 1.63
N ALA A 94 -29.02 0.47 0.86
CA ALA A 94 -28.91 0.40 -0.61
C ALA A 94 -27.50 0.02 -1.11
N GLN A 95 -26.44 0.44 -0.42
CA GLN A 95 -25.09 -0.01 -0.73
C GLN A 95 -24.89 -1.47 -0.34
N LEU A 96 -25.37 -1.87 0.84
CA LEU A 96 -25.33 -3.25 1.32
C LEU A 96 -26.02 -4.19 0.32
N ASP A 97 -27.16 -3.80 -0.23
CA ASP A 97 -27.89 -4.59 -1.22
C ASP A 97 -27.03 -4.89 -2.47
N ARG A 98 -26.37 -3.86 -3.02
CA ARG A 98 -25.44 -4.04 -4.15
C ARG A 98 -24.19 -4.85 -3.80
N CYS A 99 -23.70 -4.69 -2.56
CA CYS A 99 -22.56 -5.45 -2.07
C CYS A 99 -22.90 -6.94 -1.97
N LEU A 100 -24.03 -7.28 -1.34
CA LEU A 100 -24.45 -8.67 -1.16
C LEU A 100 -24.84 -9.33 -2.49
N ALA A 101 -25.48 -8.61 -3.41
CA ALA A 101 -25.75 -9.09 -4.75
C ALA A 101 -24.46 -9.47 -5.51
N ALA A 102 -23.37 -8.69 -5.33
CA ALA A 102 -22.09 -9.00 -5.94
C ALA A 102 -21.36 -10.20 -5.28
N LEU A 103 -21.75 -10.59 -4.06
CA LEU A 103 -21.18 -11.69 -3.27
C LEU A 103 -22.01 -12.98 -3.32
N GLU A 104 -22.99 -13.05 -4.22
CA GLU A 104 -23.86 -14.20 -4.37
C GLU A 104 -23.07 -15.52 -4.46
N GLY A 105 -23.50 -16.54 -3.71
CA GLY A 105 -22.83 -17.84 -3.63
C GLY A 105 -21.77 -17.96 -2.52
N LEU A 106 -21.51 -16.90 -1.75
CA LEU A 106 -20.66 -16.95 -0.55
C LEU A 106 -21.48 -16.81 0.73
N THR A 107 -20.98 -17.41 1.82
CA THR A 107 -21.56 -17.22 3.15
C THR A 107 -21.23 -15.81 3.67
N CYS A 108 -22.26 -14.95 3.79
CA CYS A 108 -22.12 -13.57 4.25
C CYS A 108 -22.62 -13.39 5.68
N ILE A 109 -21.83 -12.68 6.49
CA ILE A 109 -22.13 -12.24 7.85
C ILE A 109 -22.21 -10.71 7.83
N VAL A 110 -23.43 -10.18 7.88
CA VAL A 110 -23.67 -8.73 7.94
C VAL A 110 -23.66 -8.29 9.39
N VAL A 111 -22.82 -7.31 9.72
CA VAL A 111 -22.76 -6.73 11.08
C VAL A 111 -23.33 -5.32 11.03
N ASP A 112 -24.51 -5.14 11.60
CA ASP A 112 -25.14 -3.82 11.72
C ASP A 112 -24.62 -3.07 12.94
N ASP A 113 -23.80 -2.04 12.69
CA ASP A 113 -23.16 -1.21 13.74
C ASP A 113 -24.12 -0.11 14.24
N ALA A 114 -25.30 -0.53 14.74
CA ALA A 114 -26.36 0.31 15.24
C ALA A 114 -26.82 1.36 14.20
N SER A 115 -27.36 0.90 13.08
CA SER A 115 -28.00 1.74 12.07
C SER A 115 -29.25 2.43 12.64
N ARG A 116 -29.58 3.60 12.09
CA ARG A 116 -30.81 4.35 12.46
C ARG A 116 -32.06 3.64 12.00
N ASP A 117 -31.98 2.94 10.87
CA ASP A 117 -33.01 2.08 10.33
C ASP A 117 -32.49 0.63 10.26
N PRO A 118 -32.51 -0.09 11.38
CA PRO A 118 -32.06 -1.49 11.43
C PRO A 118 -32.98 -2.44 10.65
N ALA A 119 -34.24 -2.09 10.47
CA ALA A 119 -35.21 -2.90 9.71
C ALA A 119 -34.80 -2.95 8.23
N ALA A 120 -34.43 -1.81 7.62
CA ALA A 120 -33.98 -1.79 6.25
C ALA A 120 -32.68 -2.61 6.04
N VAL A 121 -31.80 -2.66 7.03
CA VAL A 121 -30.60 -3.52 6.98
C VAL A 121 -30.98 -4.99 7.11
N ALA A 122 -31.91 -5.34 8.02
CA ALA A 122 -32.41 -6.69 8.23
C ALA A 122 -33.08 -7.23 6.98
N ASP A 123 -33.95 -6.44 6.33
CA ASP A 123 -34.65 -6.81 5.11
C ASP A 123 -33.68 -7.11 3.96
N VAL A 124 -32.61 -6.29 3.81
CA VAL A 124 -31.56 -6.54 2.82
C VAL A 124 -30.82 -7.84 3.14
N ALA A 125 -30.39 -8.04 4.39
CA ALA A 125 -29.69 -9.25 4.80
C ALA A 125 -30.53 -10.51 4.55
N ALA A 126 -31.83 -10.47 4.88
CA ALA A 126 -32.75 -11.58 4.67
C ALA A 126 -32.93 -11.91 3.18
N ARG A 127 -33.10 -10.90 2.31
CA ARG A 127 -33.24 -11.10 0.85
C ARG A 127 -32.06 -11.82 0.22
N HIS A 128 -30.85 -11.60 0.75
CA HIS A 128 -29.63 -12.25 0.27
C HIS A 128 -29.21 -13.47 1.07
N GLY A 129 -30.06 -13.96 2.03
CA GLY A 129 -29.73 -15.10 2.87
C GLY A 129 -28.50 -14.89 3.78
N ALA A 130 -28.13 -13.63 4.05
CA ALA A 130 -26.97 -13.30 4.86
C ALA A 130 -27.32 -13.38 6.37
N ARG A 131 -26.37 -13.90 7.17
CA ARG A 131 -26.51 -13.93 8.63
C ARG A 131 -26.36 -12.52 9.20
N LEU A 132 -27.38 -11.98 9.84
CA LEU A 132 -27.34 -10.67 10.48
C LEU A 132 -26.83 -10.76 11.93
N VAL A 133 -25.93 -9.85 12.29
CA VAL A 133 -25.41 -9.63 13.67
C VAL A 133 -25.68 -8.17 14.03
N PRO A 134 -26.79 -7.84 14.70
CA PRO A 134 -27.08 -6.48 15.13
C PRO A 134 -26.27 -6.14 16.39
N LEU A 135 -25.68 -4.93 16.42
CA LEU A 135 -24.99 -4.41 17.58
C LEU A 135 -25.86 -3.38 18.30
N ALA A 136 -25.88 -3.43 19.64
CA ALA A 136 -26.68 -2.54 20.47
C ALA A 136 -26.20 -1.07 20.42
N ALA A 137 -24.93 -0.84 20.10
CA ALA A 137 -24.33 0.49 20.03
C ALA A 137 -23.27 0.58 18.92
N ASN A 138 -23.02 1.79 18.41
CA ASN A 138 -21.97 2.03 17.42
C ASN A 138 -20.57 1.83 18.01
N VAL A 139 -19.94 0.73 17.65
CA VAL A 139 -18.56 0.38 18.04
C VAL A 139 -17.52 0.78 16.99
N GLY A 140 -17.97 1.23 15.81
CA GLY A 140 -17.13 1.62 14.68
C GLY A 140 -16.66 0.45 13.82
N PRO A 141 -15.99 0.75 12.69
CA PRO A 141 -15.68 -0.26 11.68
C PRO A 141 -14.79 -1.40 12.19
N ALA A 142 -13.83 -1.10 13.06
CA ALA A 142 -12.97 -2.09 13.68
C ALA A 142 -13.75 -3.07 14.57
N GLY A 143 -14.57 -2.53 15.47
CA GLY A 143 -15.40 -3.33 16.38
C GLY A 143 -16.44 -4.17 15.62
N ALA A 144 -17.07 -3.60 14.59
CA ALA A 144 -18.02 -4.31 13.75
C ALA A 144 -17.35 -5.48 12.99
N ARG A 145 -16.16 -5.27 12.39
CA ARG A 145 -15.41 -6.37 11.76
C ARG A 145 -15.02 -7.46 12.75
N ASN A 146 -14.64 -7.10 13.97
CA ASN A 146 -14.32 -8.08 15.01
C ASN A 146 -15.55 -8.88 15.47
N ALA A 147 -16.71 -8.23 15.60
CA ALA A 147 -17.96 -8.92 15.92
C ALA A 147 -18.34 -9.94 14.84
N GLY A 148 -18.11 -9.61 13.57
CA GLY A 148 -18.26 -10.55 12.47
C GLY A 148 -17.21 -11.65 12.49
N LEU A 149 -15.93 -11.32 12.70
CA LEU A 149 -14.83 -12.28 12.77
C LEU A 149 -15.08 -13.35 13.85
N ALA A 150 -15.64 -12.97 14.99
CA ALA A 150 -16.00 -13.90 16.07
C ALA A 150 -17.12 -14.89 15.70
N ARG A 151 -17.75 -14.74 14.53
CA ARG A 151 -18.83 -15.63 14.01
C ARG A 151 -18.39 -16.42 12.78
N VAL A 152 -17.10 -16.31 12.41
CA VAL A 152 -16.51 -17.03 11.28
C VAL A 152 -15.98 -18.37 11.75
N ASP A 153 -16.50 -19.45 11.14
CA ASP A 153 -16.11 -20.83 11.42
C ASP A 153 -15.25 -21.43 10.30
N THR A 154 -15.05 -20.68 9.20
CA THR A 154 -14.30 -21.12 8.03
C THR A 154 -12.79 -20.82 8.18
N PRO A 155 -11.90 -21.57 7.49
CA PRO A 155 -10.46 -21.33 7.52
C PRO A 155 -10.05 -19.99 6.98
N TYR A 156 -10.87 -19.41 6.10
CA TYR A 156 -10.62 -18.09 5.48
C TYR A 156 -11.77 -17.13 5.75
N VAL A 157 -11.43 -15.87 5.91
CA VAL A 157 -12.38 -14.77 6.07
C VAL A 157 -12.08 -13.68 5.07
N ALA A 158 -13.11 -13.13 4.45
CA ALA A 158 -13.05 -11.87 3.73
C ALA A 158 -13.72 -10.76 4.53
N PHE A 159 -13.10 -9.58 4.59
CA PHE A 159 -13.74 -8.35 5.04
C PHE A 159 -14.06 -7.52 3.80
N VAL A 160 -15.30 -7.13 3.64
CA VAL A 160 -15.78 -6.33 2.51
C VAL A 160 -16.65 -5.20 3.05
N ASP A 161 -16.29 -3.95 2.82
CA ASP A 161 -17.13 -2.83 3.25
C ASP A 161 -18.46 -2.81 2.47
N SER A 162 -19.53 -2.37 3.11
CA SER A 162 -20.88 -2.36 2.50
C SER A 162 -21.03 -1.47 1.25
N ASP A 163 -20.05 -0.59 0.99
CA ASP A 163 -19.96 0.25 -0.22
C ASP A 163 -18.90 -0.26 -1.22
N VAL A 164 -18.55 -1.57 -1.15
CA VAL A 164 -17.63 -2.25 -2.05
C VAL A 164 -18.35 -3.35 -2.83
N GLN A 165 -18.03 -3.48 -4.11
CA GLN A 165 -18.48 -4.58 -4.96
C GLN A 165 -17.27 -5.39 -5.41
N VAL A 166 -17.30 -6.67 -5.15
CA VAL A 166 -16.28 -7.66 -5.52
C VAL A 166 -16.95 -9.00 -5.76
N THR A 167 -16.48 -9.74 -6.76
CA THR A 167 -17.10 -11.04 -7.09
C THR A 167 -16.52 -12.17 -6.24
N PRO A 168 -17.25 -13.28 -6.05
CA PRO A 168 -16.74 -14.49 -5.41
C PRO A 168 -15.47 -15.01 -6.05
N VAL A 169 -15.40 -15.03 -7.38
CA VAL A 169 -14.21 -15.45 -8.14
C VAL A 169 -12.98 -14.60 -7.76
N ALA A 170 -13.16 -13.29 -7.63
CA ALA A 170 -12.09 -12.38 -7.24
C ALA A 170 -11.59 -12.65 -5.80
N LEU A 171 -12.50 -12.88 -4.85
CA LEU A 171 -12.15 -13.20 -3.47
C LEU A 171 -11.44 -14.56 -3.36
N LEU A 172 -11.95 -15.58 -4.05
CA LEU A 172 -11.34 -16.91 -4.09
C LEU A 172 -9.98 -16.89 -4.80
N ARG A 173 -9.80 -16.04 -5.83
CA ARG A 173 -8.48 -15.81 -6.44
C ARG A 173 -7.49 -15.21 -5.45
N LEU A 174 -7.90 -14.23 -4.63
CA LEU A 174 -7.07 -13.70 -3.55
C LEU A 174 -6.71 -14.78 -2.53
N ALA A 175 -7.66 -15.64 -2.19
CA ALA A 175 -7.45 -16.72 -1.23
C ALA A 175 -6.36 -17.74 -1.67
N ARG A 176 -6.05 -17.86 -2.97
CA ARG A 176 -4.92 -18.69 -3.45
C ARG A 176 -3.57 -18.27 -2.85
N HIS A 177 -3.38 -16.98 -2.52
CA HIS A 177 -2.17 -16.53 -1.84
C HIS A 177 -1.98 -17.20 -0.47
N LEU A 178 -3.06 -17.64 0.16
CA LEU A 178 -3.04 -18.31 1.46
C LEU A 178 -2.55 -19.76 1.38
N ALA A 179 -2.25 -20.29 0.19
CA ALA A 179 -1.50 -21.53 0.02
C ALA A 179 -0.06 -21.42 0.57
N ASP A 180 0.52 -20.21 0.60
CA ASP A 180 1.70 -19.93 1.42
C ASP A 180 1.26 -19.84 2.90
N PRO A 181 1.66 -20.78 3.78
CA PRO A 181 1.20 -20.80 5.17
C PRO A 181 1.68 -19.59 5.99
N SER A 182 2.67 -18.85 5.51
CA SER A 182 3.15 -17.62 6.16
C SER A 182 2.30 -16.39 5.80
N VAL A 183 1.44 -16.47 4.77
CA VAL A 183 0.55 -15.38 4.40
C VAL A 183 -0.67 -15.36 5.32
N ALA A 184 -0.82 -14.28 6.08
CA ALA A 184 -1.97 -14.05 6.95
C ALA A 184 -3.07 -13.25 6.26
N LEU A 185 -2.72 -12.32 5.35
CA LEU A 185 -3.65 -11.36 4.78
C LEU A 185 -3.26 -10.99 3.35
N VAL A 186 -4.25 -10.80 2.49
CA VAL A 186 -4.08 -10.31 1.11
C VAL A 186 -5.18 -9.31 0.79
N GLY A 187 -4.83 -8.28 0.01
CA GLY A 187 -5.80 -7.29 -0.48
C GLY A 187 -5.68 -7.03 -1.97
N PRO A 188 -6.80 -6.73 -2.63
CA PRO A 188 -6.88 -6.36 -4.05
C PRO A 188 -6.55 -4.88 -4.26
N ARG A 189 -6.50 -4.48 -5.51
CA ARG A 189 -6.54 -3.07 -5.90
C ARG A 189 -7.95 -2.52 -5.73
N VAL A 190 -8.13 -1.60 -4.79
CA VAL A 190 -9.39 -0.90 -4.59
C VAL A 190 -9.46 0.29 -5.54
N VAL A 191 -10.50 0.35 -6.37
CA VAL A 191 -10.72 1.40 -7.36
C VAL A 191 -12.01 2.16 -7.08
N GLY A 192 -12.01 3.47 -7.30
CA GLY A 192 -13.21 4.27 -7.14
C GLY A 192 -14.22 4.00 -8.26
N ARG A 193 -15.47 3.77 -7.89
CA ARG A 193 -16.60 3.61 -8.81
C ARG A 193 -17.67 4.63 -8.49
N TRP A 194 -18.11 5.37 -9.50
CA TRP A 194 -19.24 6.28 -9.34
C TRP A 194 -20.57 5.54 -9.45
N VAL A 195 -21.57 6.06 -8.73
CA VAL A 195 -22.95 5.59 -8.79
C VAL A 195 -23.76 6.65 -9.53
N GLY A 196 -24.40 6.29 -10.65
CA GLY A 196 -25.19 7.18 -11.48
C GLY A 196 -24.75 7.20 -12.95
N PRO A 197 -25.47 7.95 -13.80
CA PRO A 197 -25.29 7.86 -15.26
C PRO A 197 -23.97 8.49 -15.75
N SER A 198 -23.42 9.48 -15.05
CA SER A 198 -22.16 10.12 -15.42
C SER A 198 -21.36 10.57 -14.20
N PRO A 199 -20.03 10.40 -14.21
CA PRO A 199 -19.19 10.78 -13.09
C PRO A 199 -19.01 12.29 -13.01
N ARG A 200 -19.01 12.80 -11.80
CA ARG A 200 -18.58 14.18 -11.50
C ARG A 200 -17.06 14.28 -11.65
N TRP A 201 -16.54 15.50 -11.73
CA TRP A 201 -15.10 15.74 -11.96
C TRP A 201 -14.20 15.11 -10.88
N TYR A 202 -14.58 15.13 -9.60
CA TYR A 202 -13.81 14.51 -8.51
C TYR A 202 -13.98 13.00 -8.46
N GLU A 203 -15.11 12.45 -8.95
CA GLU A 203 -15.32 11.01 -9.06
C GLU A 203 -14.43 10.42 -10.17
N ARG A 204 -14.25 11.14 -11.30
CA ARG A 204 -13.26 10.76 -12.32
C ARG A 204 -11.84 10.75 -11.77
N TYR A 205 -11.51 11.67 -10.88
CA TYR A 205 -10.22 11.65 -10.16
C TYR A 205 -10.12 10.44 -9.23
N GLU A 206 -11.10 10.19 -8.36
CA GLU A 206 -11.11 9.07 -7.42
C GLU A 206 -11.05 7.70 -8.14
N ALA A 207 -11.66 7.57 -9.30
CA ALA A 207 -11.58 6.33 -10.11
C ALA A 207 -10.14 6.02 -10.57
N ARG A 208 -9.30 7.03 -10.76
CA ARG A 208 -7.93 6.89 -11.25
C ARG A 208 -6.86 6.97 -10.15
N ALA A 209 -7.08 7.82 -9.16
CA ALA A 209 -6.10 8.20 -8.16
C ALA A 209 -6.66 8.18 -6.72
N SER A 210 -7.58 7.25 -6.43
CA SER A 210 -8.06 7.03 -5.07
C SER A 210 -6.90 6.77 -4.11
N SER A 211 -6.99 7.33 -2.90
CA SER A 211 -6.03 7.01 -1.83
C SER A 211 -6.02 5.54 -1.41
N LEU A 212 -7.03 4.77 -1.81
CA LEU A 212 -7.12 3.33 -1.56
C LEU A 212 -6.45 2.50 -2.67
N THR A 213 -6.14 3.11 -3.81
CA THR A 213 -5.43 2.46 -4.91
C THR A 213 -3.93 2.49 -4.65
N LEU A 214 -3.31 1.34 -4.42
CA LEU A 214 -1.91 1.20 -4.01
C LEU A 214 -0.97 0.93 -5.20
N GLY A 215 -1.41 1.22 -6.40
CA GLY A 215 -0.64 1.03 -7.64
C GLY A 215 -0.95 -0.27 -8.37
N ARG A 216 -0.15 -0.57 -9.40
CA ARG A 216 -0.37 -1.71 -10.31
C ARG A 216 0.67 -2.82 -10.14
N ARG A 217 1.51 -2.77 -9.10
CA ARG A 217 2.55 -3.78 -8.86
C ARG A 217 2.22 -4.63 -7.66
N ALA A 218 2.22 -5.94 -7.84
CA ALA A 218 2.12 -6.89 -6.73
C ALA A 218 3.26 -6.70 -5.73
N SER A 219 2.96 -6.81 -4.45
CA SER A 219 3.95 -6.54 -3.39
C SER A 219 3.70 -7.38 -2.14
N ALA A 220 4.78 -7.78 -1.47
CA ALA A 220 4.71 -8.05 -0.05
C ALA A 220 4.56 -6.72 0.69
N VAL A 221 3.56 -6.64 1.55
CA VAL A 221 3.16 -5.42 2.25
C VAL A 221 3.82 -5.39 3.62
N ARG A 222 4.54 -4.31 3.91
CA ARG A 222 5.20 -4.11 5.21
C ARG A 222 5.65 -2.67 5.37
N PRO A 223 5.90 -2.19 6.60
CA PRO A 223 6.45 -0.86 6.82
C PRO A 223 7.71 -0.61 6.01
N GLY A 224 7.77 0.51 5.30
CA GLY A 224 8.92 0.91 4.48
C GLY A 224 9.03 0.23 3.10
N ALA A 225 8.12 -0.67 2.73
CA ALA A 225 7.98 -1.15 1.36
C ALA A 225 7.20 -0.14 0.49
N ALA A 226 7.17 -0.36 -0.84
CA ALA A 226 6.41 0.48 -1.76
C ALA A 226 4.90 0.47 -1.44
N VAL A 227 4.39 -0.70 -1.06
CA VAL A 227 3.06 -0.86 -0.45
C VAL A 227 3.28 -1.13 1.03
N ALA A 228 2.95 -0.15 1.86
CA ALA A 228 3.23 -0.22 3.29
C ALA A 228 2.03 -0.70 4.13
N TRP A 229 0.84 -0.71 3.57
CA TRP A 229 -0.42 -1.05 4.23
C TRP A 229 -1.47 -1.51 3.22
N LEU A 230 -2.61 -2.04 3.67
CA LEU A 230 -3.77 -2.39 2.86
C LEU A 230 -5.02 -1.72 3.43
N PRO A 231 -5.94 -1.21 2.58
CA PRO A 231 -7.23 -0.73 3.04
C PRO A 231 -8.14 -1.89 3.44
N SER A 232 -8.83 -1.76 4.56
CA SER A 232 -9.81 -2.77 5.01
C SER A 232 -11.10 -2.81 4.18
N ALA A 233 -11.19 -1.98 3.15
CA ALA A 233 -12.33 -1.97 2.23
C ALA A 233 -12.58 -3.33 1.55
N CYS A 234 -11.51 -4.06 1.24
CA CYS A 234 -11.56 -5.46 0.81
C CYS A 234 -10.26 -6.18 1.21
N LEU A 235 -10.37 -7.21 2.03
CA LEU A 235 -9.26 -8.02 2.51
C LEU A 235 -9.68 -9.49 2.57
N VAL A 236 -8.77 -10.41 2.28
CA VAL A 236 -8.96 -11.85 2.51
C VAL A 236 -7.84 -12.34 3.42
N GLY A 237 -8.18 -13.08 4.46
CA GLY A 237 -7.20 -13.53 5.46
C GLY A 237 -7.42 -14.96 5.92
N ARG A 238 -6.37 -15.54 6.51
CA ARG A 238 -6.42 -16.79 7.25
C ARG A 238 -7.00 -16.50 8.62
N THR A 239 -8.19 -17.03 8.93
CA THR A 239 -8.93 -16.73 10.15
C THR A 239 -8.07 -16.90 11.40
N ALA A 240 -7.36 -18.02 11.53
CA ALA A 240 -6.51 -18.31 12.68
C ALA A 240 -5.30 -17.36 12.84
N ALA A 241 -4.84 -16.70 11.76
CA ALA A 241 -3.70 -15.80 11.82
C ALA A 241 -4.06 -14.37 12.25
N LEU A 242 -5.34 -14.00 12.23
CA LEU A 242 -5.77 -12.63 12.56
C LEU A 242 -5.78 -12.35 14.07
N GLY A 243 -5.73 -13.38 14.93
CA GLY A 243 -5.71 -13.23 16.37
C GLY A 243 -6.89 -12.39 16.88
N PRO A 244 -6.63 -11.28 17.63
CA PRO A 244 -7.70 -10.43 18.16
C PRO A 244 -8.36 -9.52 17.10
N GLY A 245 -7.95 -9.62 15.84
CA GLY A 245 -8.48 -8.79 14.75
C GLY A 245 -8.00 -7.34 14.79
N PHE A 246 -8.92 -6.43 14.50
CA PHE A 246 -8.68 -4.98 14.46
C PHE A 246 -8.69 -4.37 15.86
N ASP A 247 -7.95 -3.28 16.07
CA ASP A 247 -8.05 -2.53 17.32
C ASP A 247 -9.32 -1.67 17.35
N ALA A 248 -10.30 -2.06 18.16
CA ALA A 248 -11.58 -1.38 18.28
C ALA A 248 -11.49 0.03 18.90
N THR A 249 -10.36 0.39 19.51
CA THR A 249 -10.15 1.75 20.05
C THR A 249 -9.79 2.74 18.94
N MET A 250 -9.41 2.25 17.75
CA MET A 250 -9.05 3.07 16.59
C MET A 250 -10.28 3.33 15.71
N ARG A 251 -10.58 4.60 15.48
CA ARG A 251 -11.64 5.03 14.56
C ARG A 251 -11.15 5.20 13.12
N VAL A 252 -9.82 5.23 12.90
CA VAL A 252 -9.15 5.38 11.61
C VAL A 252 -7.74 4.84 11.69
N GLY A 253 -7.31 4.12 10.64
CA GLY A 253 -6.00 3.49 10.55
C GLY A 253 -5.91 2.14 11.27
N GLU A 254 -7.05 1.55 11.64
CA GLU A 254 -7.17 0.21 12.20
C GLU A 254 -6.68 -0.88 11.24
N ASP A 255 -6.82 -0.63 9.94
CA ASP A 255 -6.32 -1.46 8.86
C ASP A 255 -4.78 -1.40 8.74
N VAL A 256 -4.23 -0.21 8.81
CA VAL A 256 -2.77 0.00 8.85
C VAL A 256 -2.16 -0.68 10.07
N ASP A 257 -2.78 -0.51 11.26
CA ASP A 257 -2.37 -1.14 12.51
C ASP A 257 -2.38 -2.67 12.40
N LEU A 258 -3.46 -3.26 11.88
CA LEU A 258 -3.57 -4.71 11.69
C LEU A 258 -2.44 -5.24 10.79
N VAL A 259 -2.22 -4.61 9.63
CA VAL A 259 -1.17 -5.02 8.69
C VAL A 259 0.21 -4.95 9.35
N TRP A 260 0.50 -3.89 10.09
CA TRP A 260 1.82 -3.75 10.72
C TRP A 260 2.02 -4.71 11.88
N ARG A 261 0.99 -4.98 12.69
CA ARG A 261 1.06 -6.00 13.74
C ARG A 261 1.30 -7.41 13.15
N LEU A 262 0.61 -7.76 12.08
CA LEU A 262 0.83 -9.04 11.39
C LEU A 262 2.26 -9.15 10.82
N ALA A 263 2.78 -8.07 10.23
CA ALA A 263 4.14 -8.04 9.72
C ALA A 263 5.20 -8.13 10.83
N ASP A 264 4.99 -7.45 11.95
CA ASP A 264 5.88 -7.50 13.13
C ASP A 264 5.82 -8.87 13.84
N ALA A 265 4.68 -9.57 13.78
CA ALA A 265 4.53 -10.95 14.23
C ALA A 265 5.16 -11.99 13.28
N GLY A 266 5.76 -11.55 12.16
CA GLY A 266 6.44 -12.41 11.19
C GLY A 266 5.54 -13.00 10.10
N HIS A 267 4.28 -12.64 10.05
CA HIS A 267 3.39 -13.01 8.97
C HIS A 267 3.67 -12.20 7.70
N ARG A 268 3.36 -12.79 6.56
CA ARG A 268 3.33 -12.06 5.29
C ARG A 268 1.95 -11.49 5.04
N VAL A 269 1.95 -10.27 4.51
CA VAL A 269 0.79 -9.62 3.93
C VAL A 269 1.05 -9.38 2.46
N ARG A 270 0.07 -9.62 1.59
CA ARG A 270 0.21 -9.51 0.14
C ARG A 270 -0.74 -8.49 -0.45
N TYR A 271 -0.29 -7.82 -1.49
CA TYR A 271 -1.08 -6.99 -2.36
C TYR A 271 -1.11 -7.59 -3.76
N ASP A 272 -2.30 -7.88 -4.27
CA ASP A 272 -2.52 -8.38 -5.62
C ASP A 272 -3.33 -7.37 -6.45
N PRO A 273 -2.67 -6.56 -7.30
CA PRO A 273 -3.35 -5.56 -8.12
C PRO A 273 -4.08 -6.13 -9.34
N GLU A 274 -3.90 -7.40 -9.67
CA GLU A 274 -4.62 -8.06 -10.77
C GLU A 274 -6.07 -8.34 -10.41
N VAL A 275 -6.37 -8.40 -9.10
CA VAL A 275 -7.72 -8.43 -8.58
C VAL A 275 -8.16 -7.03 -8.22
N THR A 276 -9.37 -6.64 -8.62
CA THR A 276 -9.94 -5.32 -8.32
C THR A 276 -11.20 -5.47 -7.46
N ALA A 277 -11.40 -4.50 -6.57
CA ALA A 277 -12.63 -4.30 -5.82
C ALA A 277 -13.12 -2.87 -6.04
N ASP A 278 -14.36 -2.71 -6.46
CA ASP A 278 -14.97 -1.43 -6.78
C ASP A 278 -15.56 -0.80 -5.53
N HIS A 279 -15.10 0.40 -5.18
CA HIS A 279 -15.55 1.14 -3.99
C HIS A 279 -16.34 2.36 -4.42
N ASP A 280 -17.55 2.52 -3.91
CA ASP A 280 -18.42 3.66 -4.22
C ASP A 280 -17.73 4.99 -3.86
N THR A 281 -17.67 5.91 -4.83
CA THR A 281 -17.16 7.28 -4.59
C THR A 281 -18.09 8.06 -3.68
N ARG A 282 -17.58 9.08 -3.01
CA ARG A 282 -18.38 9.88 -2.07
C ARG A 282 -19.41 10.75 -2.81
N PRO A 283 -20.61 10.94 -2.22
CA PRO A 283 -21.73 11.62 -2.93
C PRO A 283 -21.54 13.12 -3.13
N SER A 284 -20.56 13.74 -2.48
CA SER A 284 -20.28 15.19 -2.60
C SER A 284 -18.81 15.50 -2.39
N VAL A 285 -18.36 16.65 -2.92
CA VAL A 285 -17.01 17.19 -2.70
C VAL A 285 -16.71 17.34 -1.21
N ARG A 286 -17.69 17.83 -0.41
CA ARG A 286 -17.55 17.99 1.04
C ARG A 286 -17.29 16.64 1.73
N ALA A 287 -18.05 15.62 1.38
CA ALA A 287 -17.90 14.26 1.94
C ALA A 287 -16.54 13.65 1.53
N TRP A 288 -16.12 13.85 0.27
CA TRP A 288 -14.85 13.42 -0.25
C TRP A 288 -13.67 14.07 0.50
N LEU A 289 -13.61 15.40 0.55
CA LEU A 289 -12.52 16.13 1.24
C LEU A 289 -12.54 15.90 2.75
N GLY A 290 -13.72 15.79 3.36
CA GLY A 290 -13.88 15.42 4.78
C GLY A 290 -13.28 14.04 5.09
N ARG A 291 -13.44 13.07 4.19
CA ARG A 291 -12.83 11.75 4.33
C ARG A 291 -11.29 11.82 4.23
N LYS A 292 -10.76 12.63 3.31
CA LYS A 292 -9.29 12.82 3.20
C LYS A 292 -8.71 13.45 4.47
N ALA A 293 -9.37 14.47 5.01
CA ALA A 293 -8.98 15.08 6.27
C ALA A 293 -9.08 14.11 7.46
N PHE A 294 -10.10 13.25 7.47
CA PHE A 294 -10.25 12.21 8.48
C PHE A 294 -9.09 11.20 8.45
N TYR A 295 -8.68 10.75 7.25
CA TYR A 295 -7.53 9.85 7.10
C TYR A 295 -6.22 10.52 7.56
N GLY A 296 -6.00 11.79 7.20
CA GLY A 296 -4.84 12.53 7.67
C GLY A 296 -4.76 12.61 9.19
N ALA A 297 -5.88 12.84 9.86
CA ALA A 297 -5.94 12.95 11.32
C ALA A 297 -5.58 11.66 12.07
N GLY A 298 -5.77 10.49 11.43
CA GLY A 298 -5.40 9.19 12.00
C GLY A 298 -3.90 8.97 12.16
N SER A 299 -3.08 9.64 11.36
CA SER A 299 -1.63 9.45 11.35
C SER A 299 -0.97 9.68 12.71
N ALA A 300 -1.49 10.60 13.53
CA ALA A 300 -0.95 10.87 14.88
C ALA A 300 -1.21 9.71 15.86
N GLY A 301 -2.35 9.01 15.71
CA GLY A 301 -2.66 7.80 16.48
C GLY A 301 -1.74 6.64 16.10
N LEU A 302 -1.55 6.42 14.81
CA LEU A 302 -0.62 5.43 14.29
C LEU A 302 0.83 5.70 14.71
N ALA A 303 1.26 6.98 14.71
CA ALA A 303 2.61 7.35 15.17
C ALA A 303 2.85 7.04 16.65
N ALA A 304 1.83 7.18 17.50
CA ALA A 304 1.93 6.82 18.92
C ALA A 304 2.13 5.31 19.13
N ARG A 305 1.60 4.47 18.23
CA ARG A 305 1.70 3.00 18.33
C ARG A 305 2.91 2.42 17.62
N HIS A 306 3.20 2.92 16.44
CA HIS A 306 4.18 2.35 15.52
C HIS A 306 5.39 3.26 15.24
N GLY A 307 5.48 4.38 15.95
CA GLY A 307 6.63 5.28 15.90
C GLY A 307 6.99 5.72 14.48
N ASN A 308 8.21 5.44 14.07
CA ASN A 308 8.77 5.88 12.78
C ASN A 308 8.18 5.19 11.53
N TYR A 309 7.30 4.20 11.66
CA TYR A 309 6.63 3.60 10.51
C TYR A 309 5.75 4.61 9.77
N VAL A 310 5.23 5.62 10.50
CA VAL A 310 4.35 6.67 9.97
C VAL A 310 5.10 7.83 9.30
N ALA A 311 6.43 7.79 9.25
CA ALA A 311 7.21 8.89 8.68
C ALA A 311 6.77 9.23 7.25
N PRO A 312 6.47 10.51 6.93
CA PRO A 312 5.90 10.91 5.64
C PRO A 312 6.90 10.80 4.48
N ALA A 313 8.19 10.67 4.80
CA ALA A 313 9.27 10.45 3.85
C ALA A 313 10.44 9.73 4.50
N VAL A 314 11.20 8.99 3.68
CA VAL A 314 12.44 8.31 4.08
C VAL A 314 13.57 8.84 3.20
N LEU A 315 14.44 9.65 3.76
CA LEU A 315 15.42 10.42 3.01
C LEU A 315 16.85 10.04 3.37
N SER A 316 17.69 9.80 2.37
CA SER A 316 19.14 9.80 2.52
C SER A 316 19.61 11.25 2.67
N PRO A 317 20.44 11.61 3.68
CA PRO A 317 20.85 13.00 3.90
C PRO A 317 21.50 13.66 2.68
N VAL A 318 22.32 12.92 1.93
CA VAL A 318 22.99 13.43 0.72
C VAL A 318 21.99 13.76 -0.37
N TYR A 319 21.05 12.84 -0.64
CA TYR A 319 20.02 13.08 -1.64
C TYR A 319 19.02 14.13 -1.20
N ALA A 320 18.70 14.22 0.09
CA ALA A 320 17.83 15.27 0.62
C ALA A 320 18.43 16.66 0.43
N LEU A 321 19.73 16.84 0.73
CA LEU A 321 20.40 18.12 0.51
C LEU A 321 20.41 18.51 -0.97
N ALA A 322 20.70 17.56 -1.86
CA ALA A 322 20.69 17.79 -3.30
C ALA A 322 19.26 18.12 -3.81
N ALA A 323 18.24 17.40 -3.34
CA ALA A 323 16.85 17.64 -3.68
C ALA A 323 16.39 19.03 -3.21
N ALA A 324 16.68 19.42 -1.96
CA ALA A 324 16.36 20.74 -1.43
C ALA A 324 17.04 21.88 -2.24
N ALA A 325 18.30 21.67 -2.66
CA ALA A 325 19.00 22.61 -3.51
C ALA A 325 18.33 22.76 -4.90
N LEU A 326 17.92 21.63 -5.51
CA LEU A 326 17.21 21.61 -6.79
C LEU A 326 15.85 22.31 -6.67
N LEU A 327 15.07 22.00 -5.65
CA LEU A 327 13.75 22.61 -5.41
C LEU A 327 13.86 24.14 -5.21
N THR A 328 14.86 24.58 -4.49
CA THR A 328 15.08 26.01 -4.21
C THR A 328 15.78 26.75 -5.35
N ARG A 329 16.21 26.06 -6.42
CA ARG A 329 16.93 26.61 -7.58
C ARG A 329 18.18 27.41 -7.16
N ARG A 330 18.95 26.90 -6.20
CA ARG A 330 20.18 27.51 -5.75
C ARG A 330 21.29 27.39 -6.81
N ARG A 331 22.20 28.35 -6.88
CA ARG A 331 23.32 28.33 -7.85
C ARG A 331 24.16 27.04 -7.75
N ARG A 332 24.28 26.47 -6.55
CA ARG A 332 25.01 25.21 -6.30
C ARG A 332 24.15 23.93 -6.45
N ALA A 333 22.92 24.03 -6.97
CA ALA A 333 22.02 22.88 -7.08
C ALA A 333 22.57 21.78 -8.01
N LEU A 334 23.08 22.17 -9.19
CA LEU A 334 23.64 21.21 -10.16
C LEU A 334 24.89 20.52 -9.64
N PRO A 335 25.95 21.22 -9.13
CA PRO A 335 27.10 20.55 -8.56
C PRO A 335 26.77 19.67 -7.35
N LEU A 336 25.81 20.05 -6.49
CA LEU A 336 25.35 19.20 -5.39
C LEU A 336 24.62 17.94 -5.90
N ALA A 337 23.78 18.08 -6.92
CA ALA A 337 23.12 16.93 -7.53
C ALA A 337 24.12 15.98 -8.19
N ALA A 338 25.11 16.52 -8.93
CA ALA A 338 26.18 15.73 -9.52
C ALA A 338 27.03 15.01 -8.44
N ALA A 339 27.41 15.70 -7.37
CA ALA A 339 28.12 15.10 -6.26
C ALA A 339 27.31 13.99 -5.57
N ALA A 340 26.00 14.20 -5.38
CA ALA A 340 25.09 13.19 -4.83
C ALA A 340 24.97 11.96 -5.75
N LEU A 341 24.89 12.15 -7.06
CA LEU A 341 24.87 11.06 -8.04
C LEU A 341 26.19 10.27 -8.06
N VAL A 342 27.33 10.96 -8.06
CA VAL A 342 28.67 10.31 -8.01
C VAL A 342 28.85 9.55 -6.70
N GLY A 343 28.49 10.14 -5.57
CA GLY A 343 28.55 9.50 -4.26
C GLY A 343 27.62 8.28 -4.17
N GLY A 344 26.39 8.41 -4.68
CA GLY A 344 25.41 7.34 -4.76
C GLY A 344 25.88 6.21 -5.68
N HIS A 345 26.37 6.54 -6.87
CA HIS A 345 26.97 5.58 -7.80
C HIS A 345 28.10 4.80 -7.14
N ARG A 346 29.08 5.49 -6.53
CA ARG A 346 30.20 4.84 -5.83
C ARG A 346 29.73 3.91 -4.70
N THR A 347 28.73 4.32 -3.96
CA THR A 347 28.17 3.53 -2.85
C THR A 347 27.50 2.27 -3.36
N VAL A 348 26.70 2.37 -4.43
CA VAL A 348 26.00 1.23 -5.04
C VAL A 348 27.02 0.32 -5.75
N ALA A 349 27.95 0.88 -6.54
CA ALA A 349 28.94 0.11 -7.28
C ALA A 349 29.82 -0.74 -6.36
N ARG A 350 30.21 -0.23 -5.17
CA ARG A 350 30.95 -1.01 -4.17
C ARG A 350 30.15 -2.15 -3.54
N ALA A 351 28.84 -2.05 -3.56
CA ALA A 351 27.95 -3.09 -3.02
C ALA A 351 27.58 -4.17 -4.04
N LEU A 352 27.78 -3.90 -5.32
CA LEU A 352 27.53 -4.83 -6.41
C LEU A 352 28.80 -5.66 -6.72
N PRO A 353 28.65 -6.89 -7.22
CA PRO A 353 29.77 -7.68 -7.71
C PRO A 353 30.38 -7.02 -8.97
N ALA A 354 31.65 -7.33 -9.24
CA ALA A 354 32.29 -7.01 -10.50
C ALA A 354 31.74 -7.93 -11.60
N ALA A 355 30.62 -7.54 -12.21
CA ALA A 355 29.94 -8.31 -13.24
C ALA A 355 29.48 -7.39 -14.37
N PRO A 356 29.30 -7.91 -15.60
CA PRO A 356 28.70 -7.18 -16.69
C PRO A 356 27.36 -6.56 -16.28
N GLY A 357 27.12 -5.28 -16.63
CA GLY A 357 25.88 -4.56 -16.29
C GLY A 357 25.85 -3.91 -14.89
N ALA A 358 26.77 -4.21 -13.98
CA ALA A 358 26.79 -3.63 -12.63
C ALA A 358 27.00 -2.10 -12.64
N GLY A 359 27.87 -1.58 -13.51
CA GLY A 359 28.12 -0.14 -13.65
C GLY A 359 26.88 0.64 -14.09
N PRO A 360 26.26 0.30 -15.23
CA PRO A 360 25.00 0.92 -15.67
C PRO A 360 23.87 0.79 -14.65
N LEU A 361 23.77 -0.34 -13.96
CA LEU A 361 22.78 -0.54 -12.87
C LEU A 361 23.05 0.44 -11.72
N ALA A 362 24.30 0.59 -11.30
CA ALA A 362 24.68 1.52 -10.22
C ALA A 362 24.31 2.97 -10.58
N VAL A 363 24.53 3.40 -11.83
CA VAL A 363 24.11 4.73 -12.32
C VAL A 363 22.60 4.89 -12.24
N ARG A 364 21.83 3.92 -12.76
CA ARG A 364 20.37 3.95 -12.73
C ARG A 364 19.83 4.02 -11.29
N LEU A 365 20.38 3.24 -10.37
CA LEU A 365 19.95 3.23 -8.97
C LEU A 365 20.28 4.54 -8.27
N ALA A 366 21.44 5.15 -8.54
CA ALA A 366 21.81 6.45 -8.00
C ALA A 366 20.87 7.56 -8.51
N ALA A 367 20.59 7.58 -9.81
CA ALA A 367 19.66 8.52 -10.43
C ALA A 367 18.24 8.37 -9.87
N ARG A 368 17.77 7.12 -9.74
CA ARG A 368 16.47 6.80 -9.13
C ARG A 368 16.41 7.27 -7.66
N GLY A 369 17.51 7.12 -6.91
CA GLY A 369 17.60 7.60 -5.52
C GLY A 369 17.42 9.11 -5.39
N LEU A 370 18.06 9.90 -6.26
CA LEU A 370 17.89 11.35 -6.31
C LEU A 370 16.47 11.73 -6.75
N GLY A 371 15.95 11.09 -7.80
CA GLY A 371 14.58 11.32 -8.28
C GLY A 371 13.53 11.06 -7.19
N TRP A 372 13.69 9.98 -6.43
CA TRP A 372 12.82 9.68 -5.28
C TRP A 372 12.93 10.72 -4.16
N ALA A 373 14.13 11.24 -3.86
CA ALA A 373 14.29 12.28 -2.86
C ALA A 373 13.56 13.57 -3.28
N VAL A 374 13.74 14.00 -4.54
CA VAL A 374 13.04 15.17 -5.12
C VAL A 374 11.52 15.00 -5.04
N ARG A 375 11.01 13.82 -5.41
CA ARG A 375 9.58 13.51 -5.35
C ARG A 375 9.04 13.52 -3.91
N GLN A 376 9.74 12.90 -2.97
CA GLN A 376 9.34 12.88 -1.56
C GLN A 376 9.33 14.27 -0.94
N GLU A 377 10.34 15.10 -1.20
CA GLU A 377 10.39 16.47 -0.70
C GLU A 377 9.31 17.36 -1.34
N SER A 378 8.99 17.15 -2.62
CA SER A 378 7.85 17.81 -3.26
C SER A 378 6.53 17.43 -2.58
N ALA A 379 6.34 16.14 -2.27
CA ALA A 379 5.15 15.67 -1.54
C ALA A 379 5.11 16.20 -0.10
N LEU A 380 6.26 16.35 0.58
CA LEU A 380 6.31 17.00 1.89
C LEU A 380 5.79 18.43 1.82
N LEU A 381 6.26 19.23 0.86
CA LEU A 381 5.86 20.63 0.69
C LEU A 381 4.38 20.78 0.31
N LEU A 382 3.87 19.92 -0.59
CA LEU A 382 2.56 20.09 -1.19
C LEU A 382 1.42 19.40 -0.41
N ARG A 383 1.74 18.35 0.36
CA ARG A 383 0.75 17.54 1.06
C ARG A 383 0.90 17.59 2.58
N HIS A 384 2.11 17.34 3.12
CA HIS A 384 2.30 17.20 4.56
C HIS A 384 2.58 18.53 5.26
N TRP A 385 3.38 19.39 4.66
CA TRP A 385 3.81 20.67 5.23
C TRP A 385 3.15 21.89 4.59
N TRP A 386 2.16 21.69 3.73
CA TRP A 386 1.60 22.76 2.93
C TRP A 386 1.17 24.01 3.73
N PRO A 387 0.61 23.94 4.96
CA PRO A 387 0.27 25.15 5.69
C PRO A 387 1.50 26.00 5.99
N ALA A 388 2.58 25.37 6.49
CA ALA A 388 3.84 26.05 6.76
C ALA A 388 4.55 26.47 5.46
N ALA A 389 4.51 25.64 4.43
CA ALA A 389 5.10 25.95 3.12
C ALA A 389 4.41 27.13 2.43
N ALA A 390 3.08 27.25 2.53
CA ALA A 390 2.31 28.38 2.00
C ALA A 390 2.67 29.69 2.73
N LEU A 391 2.71 29.67 4.07
CA LEU A 391 3.13 30.82 4.87
C LEU A 391 4.56 31.26 4.51
N ALA A 392 5.50 30.30 4.45
CA ALA A 392 6.88 30.59 4.07
C ALA A 392 7.01 31.13 2.65
N ALA A 393 6.20 30.65 1.70
CA ALA A 393 6.20 31.15 0.32
C ALA A 393 5.66 32.60 0.20
N GLY A 394 4.80 33.02 1.11
CA GLY A 394 4.33 34.41 1.20
C GLY A 394 5.46 35.37 1.48
N VAL A 395 6.39 35.02 2.36
CA VAL A 395 7.44 35.94 2.86
C VAL A 395 8.85 35.67 2.28
N SER A 396 9.09 34.48 1.69
CA SER A 396 10.42 34.05 1.22
C SER A 396 10.42 33.71 -0.27
N ARG A 397 11.25 34.40 -1.05
CA ARG A 397 11.50 34.06 -2.47
C ARG A 397 12.02 32.65 -2.65
N THR A 398 12.86 32.14 -1.72
CA THR A 398 13.41 30.80 -1.75
C THR A 398 12.33 29.75 -1.52
N ALA A 399 11.47 29.94 -0.53
CA ALA A 399 10.34 29.05 -0.27
C ALA A 399 9.34 29.05 -1.44
N ARG A 400 9.07 30.21 -2.02
CA ARG A 400 8.21 30.33 -3.21
C ARG A 400 8.76 29.54 -4.40
N ARG A 401 10.10 29.64 -4.66
CA ARG A 401 10.76 28.84 -5.69
C ARG A 401 10.62 27.34 -5.42
N ALA A 402 10.80 26.91 -4.17
CA ALA A 402 10.67 25.49 -3.80
C ALA A 402 9.25 24.98 -4.06
N VAL A 403 8.24 25.72 -3.63
CA VAL A 403 6.84 25.33 -3.84
C VAL A 403 6.48 25.30 -5.33
N LEU A 404 6.87 26.31 -6.11
CA LEU A 404 6.61 26.34 -7.56
C LEU A 404 7.34 25.20 -8.29
N THR A 405 8.58 24.89 -7.90
CA THR A 405 9.32 23.79 -8.49
C THR A 405 8.68 22.44 -8.11
N ALA A 406 8.24 22.28 -6.86
CA ALA A 406 7.51 21.09 -6.41
C ALA A 406 6.21 20.89 -7.19
N LEU A 407 5.45 21.97 -7.46
CA LEU A 407 4.24 21.90 -8.31
C LEU A 407 4.56 21.49 -9.74
N ALA A 408 5.64 22.01 -10.34
CA ALA A 408 6.05 21.63 -11.69
C ALA A 408 6.49 20.15 -11.75
N ILE A 409 7.20 19.66 -10.74
CA ILE A 409 7.60 18.26 -10.62
C ILE A 409 6.36 17.37 -10.45
N ASP A 410 5.43 17.75 -9.58
CA ASP A 410 4.21 16.99 -9.36
C ASP A 410 3.33 16.93 -10.62
N LEU A 411 3.26 18.01 -11.39
CA LEU A 411 2.63 18.02 -12.71
C LEU A 411 3.31 17.03 -13.66
N ALA A 412 4.64 17.09 -13.78
CA ALA A 412 5.38 16.19 -14.66
C ALA A 412 5.19 14.70 -14.26
N VAL A 413 5.25 14.41 -12.96
CA VAL A 413 4.98 13.06 -12.42
C VAL A 413 3.54 12.63 -12.72
N THR A 414 2.56 13.52 -12.53
CA THR A 414 1.15 13.20 -12.82
C THR A 414 0.95 12.87 -14.29
N LEU A 415 1.51 13.65 -15.20
CA LEU A 415 1.42 13.40 -16.64
C LEU A 415 2.10 12.10 -17.07
N HIS A 416 3.18 11.71 -16.38
CA HIS A 416 3.91 10.48 -16.69
C HIS A 416 3.27 9.21 -16.11
N GLU A 417 2.68 9.29 -14.91
CA GLU A 417 2.16 8.11 -14.19
C GLU A 417 0.67 7.87 -14.38
N THR A 418 -0.07 8.88 -14.81
CA THR A 418 -1.51 8.73 -15.05
C THR A 418 -1.74 8.20 -16.47
N ASP A 419 -2.65 7.22 -16.60
CA ASP A 419 -3.11 6.79 -17.92
C ASP A 419 -3.57 8.03 -18.72
N PRO A 420 -3.40 8.04 -20.05
CA PRO A 420 -3.73 9.19 -20.88
C PRO A 420 -5.09 9.79 -20.51
N LEU A 421 -5.08 11.03 -20.03
CA LEU A 421 -6.28 11.77 -19.69
C LEU A 421 -6.78 12.47 -20.96
N PRO A 422 -8.10 12.44 -21.25
CA PRO A 422 -8.65 13.40 -22.20
C PRO A 422 -8.21 14.81 -21.80
N GLY A 423 -7.73 15.61 -22.75
CA GLY A 423 -7.17 16.93 -22.45
C GLY A 423 -8.11 17.83 -21.62
N ARG A 424 -9.43 17.70 -21.84
CA ARG A 424 -10.48 18.39 -21.06
C ARG A 424 -10.54 17.98 -19.56
N ASP A 425 -10.08 16.78 -19.21
CA ASP A 425 -10.12 16.28 -17.82
C ASP A 425 -8.87 16.63 -17.02
N LEU A 426 -7.78 17.02 -17.68
CA LEU A 426 -6.51 17.33 -17.03
C LEU A 426 -6.59 18.46 -15.98
N PRO A 427 -7.19 19.63 -16.27
CA PRO A 427 -7.30 20.70 -15.27
C PRO A 427 -8.10 20.26 -14.03
N ALA A 428 -9.21 19.54 -14.25
CA ALA A 428 -10.04 19.02 -13.17
C ALA A 428 -9.29 17.97 -12.34
N HIS A 429 -8.50 17.10 -12.97
CA HIS A 429 -7.68 16.12 -12.30
C HIS A 429 -6.59 16.75 -11.43
N LEU A 430 -5.90 17.77 -11.95
CA LEU A 430 -4.89 18.52 -11.20
C LEU A 430 -5.49 19.29 -10.02
N ALA A 431 -6.64 19.91 -10.21
CA ALA A 431 -7.37 20.58 -9.12
C ALA A 431 -7.79 19.58 -8.04
N ALA A 432 -8.36 18.43 -8.44
CA ALA A 432 -8.74 17.38 -7.51
C ALA A 432 -7.52 16.86 -6.69
N ARG A 433 -6.40 16.63 -7.36
CA ARG A 433 -5.15 16.20 -6.72
C ARG A 433 -4.68 17.19 -5.67
N ARG A 434 -4.72 18.48 -5.97
CA ARG A 434 -4.34 19.52 -4.98
C ARG A 434 -5.32 19.58 -3.82
N LEU A 435 -6.62 19.51 -4.08
CA LEU A 435 -7.64 19.50 -3.02
C LEU A 435 -7.52 18.27 -2.10
N ASP A 436 -7.22 17.09 -2.67
CA ASP A 436 -6.93 15.87 -1.89
C ASP A 436 -5.75 16.11 -0.94
N ASP A 437 -4.62 16.61 -1.46
CA ASP A 437 -3.42 16.88 -0.67
C ASP A 437 -3.65 17.92 0.42
N LEU A 438 -4.34 19.00 0.10
CA LEU A 438 -4.68 20.05 1.07
C LEU A 438 -5.60 19.53 2.18
N ALA A 439 -6.62 18.76 1.83
CA ALA A 439 -7.55 18.18 2.79
C ALA A 439 -6.86 17.17 3.70
N TYR A 440 -6.06 16.27 3.12
CA TYR A 440 -5.27 15.29 3.90
C TYR A 440 -4.29 15.99 4.86
N GLY A 441 -3.51 16.95 4.35
CA GLY A 441 -2.56 17.72 5.15
C GLY A 441 -3.21 18.49 6.28
N LEU A 442 -4.38 19.11 6.04
CA LEU A 442 -5.16 19.77 7.10
C LEU A 442 -5.54 18.80 8.21
N GLY A 443 -6.02 17.60 7.83
CA GLY A 443 -6.31 16.53 8.78
C GLY A 443 -5.09 16.13 9.58
N LEU A 444 -3.94 15.93 8.91
CA LEU A 444 -2.67 15.58 9.51
C LEU A 444 -2.22 16.59 10.59
N TRP A 445 -2.25 17.89 10.26
CA TRP A 445 -1.92 18.94 11.22
C TRP A 445 -2.91 18.98 12.38
N ARG A 446 -4.22 18.86 12.11
CA ARG A 446 -5.24 18.78 13.17
C ARG A 446 -4.99 17.58 14.12
N GLY A 447 -4.65 16.40 13.58
CA GLY A 447 -4.32 15.22 14.36
C GLY A 447 -3.05 15.43 15.19
N ALA A 448 -2.00 15.99 14.58
CA ALA A 448 -0.73 16.29 15.23
C ALA A 448 -0.89 17.28 16.41
N LEU A 449 -1.63 18.37 16.19
CA LEU A 449 -1.91 19.39 17.21
C LEU A 449 -2.73 18.81 18.36
N ARG A 450 -3.82 18.07 18.07
CA ARG A 450 -4.67 17.45 19.10
C ARG A 450 -3.93 16.47 19.99
N ARG A 451 -3.00 15.71 19.41
CA ARG A 451 -2.19 14.73 20.15
C ARG A 451 -0.83 15.30 20.58
N ARG A 452 -0.59 16.59 20.36
CA ARG A 452 0.66 17.31 20.72
C ARG A 452 1.92 16.57 20.24
N THR A 453 1.90 16.08 18.99
CA THR A 453 3.02 15.34 18.41
C THR A 453 3.33 15.79 16.98
N LEU A 454 4.61 15.93 16.69
CA LEU A 454 5.09 16.19 15.31
C LEU A 454 5.57 14.93 14.59
N ALA A 455 5.42 13.75 15.21
CA ALA A 455 5.92 12.49 14.65
C ALA A 455 5.43 12.23 13.21
N PRO A 456 4.13 12.40 12.85
CA PRO A 456 3.66 12.16 11.50
C PRO A 456 4.07 13.23 10.48
N LEU A 457 4.70 14.33 10.92
CA LEU A 457 5.25 15.40 10.08
C LEU A 457 6.75 15.29 9.87
N ARG A 458 7.44 14.44 10.63
CA ARG A 458 8.91 14.32 10.60
C ARG A 458 9.33 13.24 9.61
N PRO A 459 10.12 13.58 8.55
CA PRO A 459 10.76 12.58 7.73
C PRO A 459 11.80 11.83 8.56
N ARG A 460 12.00 10.56 8.23
CA ARG A 460 13.07 9.76 8.84
C ARG A 460 14.28 9.68 7.93
N ARG A 461 15.45 9.52 8.54
CA ARG A 461 16.65 9.21 7.79
C ARG A 461 16.58 7.77 7.28
N SER A 462 17.00 7.56 6.04
CA SER A 462 17.22 6.22 5.53
C SER A 462 18.35 5.58 6.33
N THR A 463 18.04 4.52 7.05
CA THR A 463 19.03 3.67 7.73
C THR A 463 19.58 2.58 6.82
N ALA A 464 19.17 2.57 5.56
CA ALA A 464 19.76 1.73 4.55
C ALA A 464 21.25 2.10 4.38
N ARG A 465 22.07 1.66 5.33
CA ARG A 465 23.39 1.20 4.96
C ARG A 465 23.11 0.09 3.96
N VAL A 466 23.61 0.22 2.74
CA VAL A 466 23.96 -0.92 1.91
C VAL A 466 25.08 -1.63 2.65
N LYS A 467 24.76 -2.19 3.82
CA LYS A 467 25.57 -3.24 4.39
C LYS A 467 25.18 -4.44 3.53
N PRO A 468 26.13 -5.07 2.84
CA PRO A 468 25.96 -6.47 2.58
C PRO A 468 25.73 -7.07 3.99
N ARG A 469 24.49 -7.41 4.33
CA ARG A 469 24.30 -8.35 5.41
C ARG A 469 24.98 -9.64 4.90
N MET A 470 26.27 -9.69 5.12
CA MET A 470 27.00 -10.95 5.23
C MET A 470 26.43 -11.63 6.49
N ASN A 471 25.18 -12.09 6.42
CA ASN A 471 24.82 -13.23 7.23
C ASN A 471 25.69 -14.37 6.67
N ARG A 472 26.81 -14.58 7.34
CA ARG A 472 27.59 -15.84 7.31
C ARG A 472 26.69 -16.96 7.84
N THR A 473 25.69 -17.31 7.07
CA THR A 473 25.08 -18.62 7.12
C THR A 473 25.14 -19.06 5.66
N MET A 474 26.31 -19.63 5.31
CA MET A 474 26.39 -20.49 4.13
C MET A 474 25.40 -21.63 4.37
N ILE A 475 24.37 -21.71 3.54
CA ILE A 475 23.60 -22.91 3.26
C ILE A 475 23.93 -23.32 1.85
#